data_0d9dd7f2c6eee9047c70f884c691125e
#
_entry.id   0d9dd7f2c6eee9047c70f884c691125e
#
_cell.length_a   1.000
_cell.length_b   1.000
_cell.length_c   1.000
_cell.angle_alpha   90.00
_cell.angle_beta   90.00
_cell.angle_gamma   90.00
#
_symmetry.space_group_name_H-M   'P 1'
#
loop_
_entity.id
_entity.type
_entity.pdbx_description
1 polymer ?
#
loop_
_entity_poly.entity_id
_entity_poly.type
_entity_poly.pdbx_seq_one_letter_code
_entity_poly.pdbx_strand_id
1 'polypeptide(L)'
;MPDTLTVNDAEFTVIRLPGKGKGGYSYLVTDGKENFVLKQIHHESCAYYTFGDKLASEPRDYAALRELGIPMPRLLAVDRRQERLLKEYIPGPTVAELLQAGREEPVWWEQVQAMCRLLYPAGWNIDYYPTNFVPWQGTLYYIDYERNPYMEEWDFEHWGAQYW
;
A
#
# COMPACT_ATOMS: atom_id res chain seq x y z
N MET A 1 -4.25 -13.80 18.55
CA MET A 1 -3.30 -12.94 17.81
C MET A 1 -1.89 -13.19 18.31
N PRO A 2 -0.93 -13.44 17.44
CA PRO A 2 0.45 -13.65 17.88
C PRO A 2 1.04 -12.36 18.44
N ASP A 3 1.85 -12.47 19.49
CA ASP A 3 2.56 -11.32 20.04
C ASP A 3 3.76 -10.93 19.20
N THR A 4 4.36 -11.88 18.51
CA THR A 4 5.51 -11.66 17.64
C THR A 4 5.35 -12.36 16.30
N LEU A 5 5.99 -11.79 15.29
CA LEU A 5 6.05 -12.37 13.95
C LEU A 5 7.48 -12.27 13.45
N THR A 6 7.92 -13.26 12.67
CA THR A 6 9.26 -13.23 12.10
C THR A 6 9.22 -12.96 10.60
N VAL A 7 10.25 -12.28 10.11
CA VAL A 7 10.52 -12.09 8.68
C VAL A 7 11.99 -12.44 8.47
N ASN A 8 12.26 -13.48 7.69
CA ASN A 8 13.63 -13.97 7.45
C ASN A 8 14.42 -14.11 8.76
N ASP A 9 13.80 -14.75 9.77
CA ASP A 9 14.40 -15.01 11.08
C ASP A 9 14.54 -13.78 12.00
N ALA A 10 14.24 -12.59 11.53
CA ALA A 10 14.19 -11.41 12.39
C ALA A 10 12.83 -11.35 13.08
N GLU A 11 12.83 -11.09 14.39
CA GLU A 11 11.60 -11.06 15.19
C GLU A 11 11.07 -9.65 15.37
N PHE A 12 9.77 -9.51 15.23
CA PHE A 12 9.05 -8.23 15.38
C PHE A 12 7.89 -8.41 16.34
N THR A 13 7.70 -7.43 17.22
CA THR A 13 6.58 -7.41 18.15
C THR A 13 5.39 -6.74 17.50
N VAL A 14 4.23 -7.37 17.60
CA VAL A 14 2.98 -6.82 17.05
C VAL A 14 2.48 -5.71 17.97
N ILE A 15 2.28 -4.53 17.38
CA ILE A 15 1.70 -3.38 18.09
C ILE A 15 0.17 -3.38 17.92
N ARG A 16 -0.26 -3.53 16.66
CA ARG A 16 -1.69 -3.62 16.36
C ARG A 16 -1.92 -4.22 14.98
N LEU A 17 -3.13 -4.67 14.76
CA LEU A 17 -3.60 -5.18 13.48
C LEU A 17 -4.39 -4.05 12.80
N PRO A 18 -3.79 -3.31 11.84
CA PRO A 18 -4.48 -2.18 11.22
C PRO A 18 -5.59 -2.57 10.28
N GLY A 19 -5.57 -3.76 9.70
CA GLY A 19 -6.66 -4.16 8.83
C GLY A 19 -6.38 -5.37 7.97
N LYS A 20 -7.44 -5.80 7.31
CA LYS A 20 -7.42 -6.91 6.37
C LYS A 20 -7.67 -6.36 4.97
N GLY A 21 -6.73 -6.61 4.05
CA GLY A 21 -6.89 -6.26 2.65
C GLY A 21 -7.19 -7.49 1.81
N LYS A 22 -7.34 -7.31 0.50
CA LYS A 22 -7.62 -8.39 -0.45
C LYS A 22 -6.55 -9.47 -0.47
N GLY A 23 -5.29 -9.09 -0.29
CA GLY A 23 -4.16 -10.00 -0.40
C GLY A 23 -3.65 -10.52 0.92
N GLY A 24 -4.19 -10.07 2.04
CA GLY A 24 -3.71 -10.52 3.33
C GLY A 24 -4.01 -9.59 4.49
N TYR A 25 -3.31 -9.80 5.58
CA TYR A 25 -3.44 -9.01 6.80
C TYR A 25 -2.21 -8.12 6.96
N SER A 26 -2.42 -6.87 7.36
CA SER A 26 -1.34 -5.93 7.65
C SER A 26 -1.25 -5.69 9.15
N TYR A 27 -0.04 -5.82 9.68
CA TYR A 27 0.24 -5.60 11.09
C TYR A 27 1.19 -4.42 11.26
N LEU A 28 0.92 -3.58 12.25
CA LEU A 28 1.92 -2.61 12.69
C LEU A 28 2.81 -3.34 13.69
N VAL A 29 4.11 -3.37 13.42
CA VAL A 29 5.07 -4.11 14.22
C VAL A 29 6.28 -3.24 14.56
N THR A 30 7.07 -3.68 15.53
CA THR A 30 8.29 -2.97 15.92
C THR A 30 9.44 -3.94 16.17
N ASP A 31 10.67 -3.47 15.90
CA ASP A 31 11.88 -4.19 16.29
C ASP A 31 12.46 -3.68 17.63
N GLY A 32 11.70 -2.80 18.29
CA GLY A 32 12.14 -2.15 19.53
C GLY A 32 12.75 -0.77 19.33
N LYS A 33 13.05 -0.41 18.08
CA LYS A 33 13.61 0.90 17.72
C LYS A 33 12.72 1.65 16.74
N GLU A 34 12.24 0.96 15.73
CA GLU A 34 11.41 1.54 14.69
C GLU A 34 10.14 0.72 14.49
N ASN A 35 9.16 1.34 13.86
CA ASN A 35 7.91 0.68 13.50
C ASN A 35 7.90 0.35 12.01
N PHE A 36 7.23 -0.75 11.68
CA PHE A 36 7.14 -1.26 10.32
C PHE A 36 5.73 -1.77 10.06
N VAL A 37 5.39 -1.95 8.79
CA VAL A 37 4.20 -2.68 8.38
C VAL A 37 4.63 -4.05 7.90
N LEU A 38 4.08 -5.10 8.50
CA LEU A 38 4.29 -6.47 8.10
C LEU A 38 3.01 -6.98 7.47
N LYS A 39 3.09 -7.39 6.21
CA LYS A 39 1.94 -7.95 5.50
C LYS A 39 2.06 -9.45 5.42
N GLN A 40 1.06 -10.16 5.95
CA GLN A 40 0.92 -11.59 5.79
C GLN A 40 0.05 -11.87 4.58
N ILE A 41 0.62 -12.51 3.57
CA ILE A 41 -0.15 -12.92 2.40
C ILE A 41 -1.14 -14.00 2.82
N HIS A 42 -2.33 -13.93 2.28
CA HIS A 42 -3.43 -14.79 2.67
C HIS A 42 -4.04 -15.47 1.45
N HIS A 43 -4.16 -16.79 1.52
CA HIS A 43 -4.78 -17.58 0.47
C HIS A 43 -6.20 -17.96 0.89
N GLU A 44 -7.16 -17.12 0.55
CA GLU A 44 -8.55 -17.41 0.81
C GLU A 44 -9.13 -18.29 -0.28
N SER A 45 -10.16 -19.03 0.06
CA SER A 45 -10.83 -19.93 -0.90
C SER A 45 -11.35 -19.20 -2.14
N CYS A 46 -11.66 -17.92 -2.02
CA CYS A 46 -12.09 -17.13 -3.15
C CYS A 46 -10.92 -16.70 -4.04
N ALA A 47 -9.71 -16.92 -3.62
CA ALA A 47 -8.52 -16.51 -4.35
C ALA A 47 -8.17 -17.47 -5.50
N TYR A 48 -9.05 -18.38 -5.82
CA TYR A 48 -8.86 -19.27 -6.96
C TYR A 48 -8.79 -18.53 -8.28
N TYR A 49 -9.25 -17.33 -8.33
CA TYR A 49 -8.93 -16.59 -9.50
C TYR A 49 -7.57 -16.02 -9.35
N THR A 50 -6.69 -16.79 -9.27
CA THR A 50 -5.34 -16.47 -9.64
C THR A 50 -4.99 -15.01 -9.53
N PHE A 51 -5.04 -14.47 -8.37
CA PHE A 51 -4.22 -13.32 -8.13
C PHE A 51 -2.77 -13.70 -8.33
N GLY A 52 -2.57 -14.92 -8.75
CA GLY A 52 -1.27 -15.44 -8.91
C GLY A 52 -0.55 -15.47 -7.59
N ASP A 53 0.72 -15.32 -7.65
CA ASP A 53 1.56 -15.23 -6.47
C ASP A 53 1.63 -13.77 -6.02
N LYS A 54 0.82 -13.40 -5.04
CA LYS A 54 0.82 -12.05 -4.47
C LYS A 54 2.17 -11.69 -3.89
N LEU A 55 2.88 -12.67 -3.36
CA LEU A 55 4.20 -12.45 -2.82
C LEU A 55 5.19 -12.02 -3.91
N ALA A 56 5.01 -12.49 -5.13
CA ALA A 56 5.85 -12.07 -6.25
C ALA A 56 5.30 -10.81 -6.92
N SER A 57 3.98 -10.67 -7.02
CA SER A 57 3.38 -9.55 -7.74
C SER A 57 3.56 -8.22 -6.99
N GLU A 58 3.44 -8.21 -5.67
CA GLU A 58 3.59 -6.98 -4.91
C GLU A 58 5.00 -6.37 -5.02
N PRO A 59 6.09 -7.13 -4.84
CA PRO A 59 7.42 -6.56 -5.05
C PRO A 59 7.66 -6.11 -6.49
N ARG A 60 7.11 -6.82 -7.47
CA ARG A 60 7.24 -6.44 -8.88
C ARG A 60 6.52 -5.12 -9.15
N ASP A 61 5.30 -4.97 -8.66
CA ASP A 61 4.52 -3.75 -8.84
C ASP A 61 5.17 -2.58 -8.09
N TYR A 62 5.66 -2.83 -6.90
CA TYR A 62 6.40 -1.84 -6.12
C TYR A 62 7.60 -1.31 -6.90
N ALA A 63 8.42 -2.23 -7.44
CA ALA A 63 9.63 -1.82 -8.18
C ALA A 63 9.29 -0.98 -9.40
N ALA A 64 8.26 -1.36 -10.14
CA ALA A 64 7.85 -0.62 -11.33
C ALA A 64 7.29 0.76 -11.00
N LEU A 65 6.45 0.85 -9.97
CA LEU A 65 5.88 2.13 -9.53
C LEU A 65 6.95 3.04 -8.96
N ARG A 66 7.88 2.48 -8.19
CA ARG A 66 8.98 3.24 -7.63
C ARG A 66 9.89 3.81 -8.71
N GLU A 67 10.14 3.04 -9.74
CA GLU A 67 10.93 3.50 -10.88
C GLU A 67 10.27 4.66 -11.59
N LEU A 68 8.95 4.71 -11.63
CA LEU A 68 8.21 5.84 -12.19
C LEU A 68 8.28 7.09 -11.31
N GLY A 69 8.68 6.96 -10.05
CA GLY A 69 8.75 8.08 -9.14
C GLY A 69 7.56 8.22 -8.20
N ILE A 70 6.72 7.20 -8.08
CA ILE A 70 5.59 7.23 -7.16
C ILE A 70 6.12 7.17 -5.72
N PRO A 71 5.76 8.12 -4.84
CA PRO A 71 6.13 8.05 -3.43
C PRO A 71 5.45 6.87 -2.75
N MET A 72 6.24 5.99 -2.18
CA MET A 72 5.74 4.74 -1.57
C MET A 72 6.59 4.37 -0.37
N PRO A 73 6.01 3.65 0.61
CA PRO A 73 6.83 3.03 1.66
C PRO A 73 7.82 2.06 1.03
N ARG A 74 9.05 2.04 1.53
CA ARG A 74 10.07 1.16 1.00
C ARG A 74 9.78 -0.29 1.37
N LEU A 75 9.97 -1.18 0.42
CA LEU A 75 9.96 -2.62 0.70
C LEU A 75 11.31 -3.00 1.30
N LEU A 76 11.30 -3.51 2.53
CA LEU A 76 12.51 -3.79 3.29
C LEU A 76 12.91 -5.25 3.26
N ALA A 77 11.94 -6.17 3.23
CA ALA A 77 12.25 -7.60 3.21
C ALA A 77 11.07 -8.39 2.63
N VAL A 78 11.41 -9.53 2.03
CA VAL A 78 10.44 -10.51 1.54
C VAL A 78 10.80 -11.85 2.15
N ASP A 79 9.86 -12.44 2.89
CA ASP A 79 10.02 -13.78 3.45
C ASP A 79 9.18 -14.75 2.63
N ARG A 80 9.83 -15.50 1.76
CA ARG A 80 9.14 -16.41 0.85
C ARG A 80 8.57 -17.63 1.55
N ARG A 81 9.23 -18.07 2.61
CA ARG A 81 8.79 -19.25 3.35
C ARG A 81 7.48 -19.00 4.07
N GLN A 82 7.38 -17.88 4.75
CA GLN A 82 6.19 -17.51 5.51
C GLN A 82 5.22 -16.63 4.74
N GLU A 83 5.59 -16.26 3.51
CA GLU A 83 4.78 -15.39 2.64
C GLU A 83 4.48 -14.05 3.30
N ARG A 84 5.53 -13.37 3.73
CA ARG A 84 5.44 -12.07 4.41
C ARG A 84 6.26 -11.02 3.72
N LEU A 85 5.76 -9.79 3.77
CA LEU A 85 6.47 -8.60 3.31
C LEU A 85 6.68 -7.68 4.50
N LEU A 86 7.86 -7.07 4.58
CA LEU A 86 8.14 -6.03 5.57
C LEU A 86 8.32 -4.71 4.84
N LYS A 87 7.55 -3.72 5.25
CA LYS A 87 7.53 -2.40 4.61
C LYS A 87 7.82 -1.31 5.62
N GLU A 88 8.37 -0.21 5.13
CA GLU A 88 8.47 1.02 5.88
C GLU A 88 7.08 1.46 6.35
N TYR A 89 6.99 1.95 7.58
CA TYR A 89 5.74 2.50 8.09
C TYR A 89 5.70 4.00 7.86
N ILE A 90 4.68 4.47 7.15
CA ILE A 90 4.42 5.91 7.01
C ILE A 90 3.43 6.30 8.10
N PRO A 91 3.86 7.06 9.11
CA PRO A 91 3.00 7.36 10.26
C PRO A 91 1.87 8.32 9.89
N GLY A 92 0.76 8.16 10.58
CA GLY A 92 -0.36 9.08 10.43
C GLY A 92 -1.58 8.42 9.81
N PRO A 93 -2.70 9.14 9.81
CA PRO A 93 -3.95 8.62 9.25
C PRO A 93 -3.93 8.61 7.73
N THR A 94 -4.77 7.76 7.16
CA THR A 94 -5.00 7.75 5.71
C THR A 94 -5.83 8.96 5.30
N VAL A 95 -5.80 9.27 3.99
CA VAL A 95 -6.67 10.31 3.44
C VAL A 95 -8.14 10.01 3.75
N ALA A 96 -8.54 8.73 3.67
CA ALA A 96 -9.92 8.35 4.00
C ALA A 96 -10.30 8.74 5.42
N GLU A 97 -9.42 8.48 6.38
CA GLU A 97 -9.66 8.86 7.78
C GLU A 97 -9.72 10.36 7.96
N LEU A 98 -8.85 11.11 7.26
CA LEU A 98 -8.83 12.56 7.33
C LEU A 98 -10.09 13.16 6.72
N LEU A 99 -10.57 12.64 5.59
CA LEU A 99 -11.81 13.09 4.97
C LEU A 99 -13.01 12.82 5.88
N GLN A 100 -13.04 11.66 6.54
CA GLN A 100 -14.09 11.37 7.51
C GLN A 100 -14.08 12.33 8.69
N ALA A 101 -12.92 12.83 9.06
CA ALA A 101 -12.78 13.82 10.12
C ALA A 101 -13.08 15.25 9.64
N GLY A 102 -13.52 15.41 8.40
CA GLY A 102 -13.85 16.71 7.84
C GLY A 102 -12.66 17.49 7.32
N ARG A 103 -11.51 16.85 7.20
CA ARG A 103 -10.30 17.50 6.71
C ARG A 103 -10.08 17.20 5.24
N GLU A 104 -9.93 18.25 4.45
CA GLU A 104 -9.70 18.15 3.01
C GLU A 104 -8.63 19.16 2.62
N GLU A 105 -7.61 18.71 1.86
CA GLU A 105 -6.53 19.59 1.43
C GLU A 105 -6.32 19.47 -0.07
N PRO A 106 -6.37 20.58 -0.80
CA PRO A 106 -6.16 20.57 -2.25
C PRO A 106 -4.82 19.97 -2.69
N VAL A 107 -3.80 20.08 -1.85
CA VAL A 107 -2.47 19.55 -2.17
C VAL A 107 -2.47 18.04 -2.35
N TRP A 108 -3.37 17.33 -1.69
CA TRP A 108 -3.49 15.88 -1.88
C TRP A 108 -3.94 15.55 -3.30
N TRP A 109 -4.95 16.25 -3.76
CA TRP A 109 -5.46 16.10 -5.12
C TRP A 109 -4.38 16.40 -6.15
N GLU A 110 -3.65 17.48 -5.95
CA GLU A 110 -2.55 17.88 -6.84
C GLU A 110 -1.48 16.80 -6.91
N GLN A 111 -1.14 16.18 -5.78
CA GLN A 111 -0.15 15.12 -5.75
C GLN A 111 -0.62 13.83 -6.43
N VAL A 112 -1.90 13.49 -6.29
CA VAL A 112 -2.45 12.35 -7.04
C VAL A 112 -2.40 12.63 -8.55
N GLN A 113 -2.73 13.85 -8.96
CA GLN A 113 -2.63 14.22 -10.36
C GLN A 113 -1.19 14.16 -10.87
N ALA A 114 -0.23 14.51 -10.02
CA ALA A 114 1.19 14.37 -10.36
C ALA A 114 1.55 12.90 -10.56
N MET A 115 1.03 12.01 -9.72
CA MET A 115 1.22 10.56 -9.89
C MET A 115 0.62 10.10 -11.23
N CYS A 116 -0.57 10.57 -11.55
CA CYS A 116 -1.25 10.21 -12.81
C CYS A 116 -0.45 10.63 -14.04
N ARG A 117 0.22 11.78 -13.98
CA ARG A 117 1.08 12.22 -15.08
C ARG A 117 2.27 11.29 -15.32
N LEU A 118 2.67 10.54 -14.29
CA LEU A 118 3.70 9.51 -14.43
C LEU A 118 3.11 8.17 -14.84
N LEU A 119 1.92 7.84 -14.34
CA LEU A 119 1.28 6.54 -14.54
C LEU A 119 0.67 6.36 -15.92
N TYR A 120 -0.11 7.34 -16.37
CA TYR A 120 -0.88 7.19 -17.60
C TYR A 120 -0.03 6.96 -18.84
N PRO A 121 1.04 7.75 -19.08
CA PRO A 121 1.90 7.49 -20.23
C PRO A 121 2.58 6.13 -20.17
N ALA A 122 2.78 5.59 -18.99
CA ALA A 122 3.38 4.27 -18.81
C ALA A 122 2.35 3.14 -18.94
N GLY A 123 1.06 3.48 -19.08
CA GLY A 123 0.01 2.50 -19.26
C GLY A 123 -0.54 1.89 -17.98
N TRP A 124 -0.46 2.62 -16.86
CA TRP A 124 -0.85 2.09 -15.57
C TRP A 124 -1.88 2.94 -14.84
N ASN A 125 -2.70 2.27 -14.03
CA ASN A 125 -3.49 2.84 -12.95
C ASN A 125 -2.99 2.27 -11.64
N ILE A 126 -3.23 2.99 -10.55
CA ILE A 126 -3.13 2.47 -9.18
C ILE A 126 -4.53 2.46 -8.58
N ASP A 127 -4.65 1.96 -7.37
CA ASP A 127 -5.94 1.97 -6.67
C ASP A 127 -6.10 3.32 -5.97
N TYR A 128 -6.89 4.20 -6.58
CA TYR A 128 -7.06 5.59 -6.14
C TYR A 128 -7.98 5.76 -4.93
N TYR A 129 -8.44 4.68 -4.33
CA TYR A 129 -9.31 4.79 -3.17
C TYR A 129 -8.54 5.41 -2.00
N PRO A 130 -9.15 6.37 -1.26
CA PRO A 130 -8.41 7.16 -0.26
C PRO A 130 -7.77 6.39 0.90
N THR A 131 -8.19 5.14 1.16
CA THR A 131 -7.56 4.30 2.18
C THR A 131 -6.12 3.94 1.82
N ASN A 132 -5.73 4.08 0.55
CA ASN A 132 -4.43 3.68 0.06
C ASN A 132 -3.40 4.81 0.07
N PHE A 133 -3.70 5.93 0.70
CA PHE A 133 -2.82 7.10 0.70
C PHE A 133 -2.66 7.67 2.11
N VAL A 134 -1.43 8.03 2.44
CA VAL A 134 -1.10 8.66 3.73
C VAL A 134 -0.27 9.92 3.45
N PRO A 135 -0.75 11.10 3.86
CA PRO A 135 0.08 12.31 3.80
C PRO A 135 1.03 12.35 4.99
N TRP A 136 2.30 12.58 4.70
CA TRP A 136 3.33 12.65 5.73
C TRP A 136 4.37 13.69 5.34
N GLN A 137 4.55 14.69 6.20
CA GLN A 137 5.57 15.74 6.01
C GLN A 137 5.56 16.35 4.60
N GLY A 138 4.37 16.69 4.12
CA GLY A 138 4.21 17.37 2.84
C GLY A 138 4.19 16.47 1.61
N THR A 139 4.38 15.17 1.79
CA THR A 139 4.34 14.20 0.69
C THR A 139 3.18 13.24 0.87
N LEU A 140 2.46 13.00 -0.22
CA LEU A 140 1.40 12.00 -0.21
C LEU A 140 1.99 10.67 -0.66
N TYR A 141 1.89 9.65 0.20
CA TYR A 141 2.42 8.31 -0.09
C TYR A 141 1.30 7.36 -0.50
N TYR A 142 1.56 6.61 -1.57
CA TYR A 142 0.71 5.49 -1.97
C TYR A 142 1.20 4.25 -1.21
N ILE A 143 0.41 3.76 -0.27
CA ILE A 143 0.87 2.73 0.67
C ILE A 143 0.57 1.30 0.23
N ASP A 144 -0.12 1.14 -0.89
CA ASP A 144 -0.40 -0.18 -1.44
C ASP A 144 0.61 -0.51 -2.55
N TYR A 145 0.89 -1.80 -2.76
CA TYR A 145 1.80 -2.26 -3.81
C TYR A 145 0.99 -2.91 -4.93
N GLU A 146 0.13 -2.12 -5.57
CA GLU A 146 -0.73 -2.62 -6.61
C GLU A 146 -0.72 -1.67 -7.80
N ARG A 147 -0.61 -2.22 -9.01
CA ARG A 147 -0.83 -1.49 -10.24
C ARG A 147 -1.70 -2.33 -11.17
N ASN A 148 -2.46 -1.66 -12.00
CA ASN A 148 -3.34 -2.29 -12.97
C ASN A 148 -3.13 -1.65 -14.34
N PRO A 149 -3.37 -2.36 -15.44
CA PRO A 149 -3.34 -1.75 -16.76
C PRO A 149 -4.26 -0.54 -16.82
N TYR A 150 -3.84 0.51 -17.50
CA TYR A 150 -4.64 1.71 -17.62
C TYR A 150 -5.97 1.42 -18.32
N MET A 151 -7.06 1.85 -17.70
CA MET A 151 -8.39 1.85 -18.28
C MET A 151 -9.06 3.16 -17.84
N GLU A 152 -9.59 3.89 -18.79
CA GLU A 152 -10.18 5.21 -18.52
C GLU A 152 -11.25 5.15 -17.44
N GLU A 153 -12.07 4.10 -17.44
CA GLU A 153 -13.15 3.93 -16.48
C GLU A 153 -12.68 3.79 -15.03
N TRP A 154 -11.41 3.45 -14.82
CA TRP A 154 -10.83 3.25 -13.50
C TRP A 154 -9.73 4.25 -13.15
N ASP A 155 -9.57 5.29 -13.98
CA ASP A 155 -8.56 6.29 -13.68
C ASP A 155 -9.03 7.25 -12.57
N PHE A 156 -8.16 8.16 -12.20
CA PHE A 156 -8.47 9.05 -11.09
C PHE A 156 -9.64 9.97 -11.42
N GLU A 157 -9.65 10.58 -12.60
CA GLU A 157 -10.66 11.55 -12.99
C GLU A 157 -12.06 10.94 -13.16
N HIS A 158 -12.13 9.71 -13.64
CA HIS A 158 -13.41 9.05 -13.90
C HIS A 158 -13.92 8.22 -12.73
N TRP A 159 -13.02 7.68 -11.92
CA TRP A 159 -13.40 6.81 -10.81
C TRP A 159 -12.94 7.31 -9.44
N GLY A 160 -11.64 7.55 -9.30
CA GLY A 160 -11.06 7.80 -7.97
C GLY A 160 -11.53 9.10 -7.34
N ALA A 161 -11.62 10.15 -8.13
CA ALA A 161 -11.90 11.50 -7.67
C ALA A 161 -13.19 11.63 -6.86
N GLN A 162 -14.18 10.80 -7.13
CA GLN A 162 -15.47 10.86 -6.43
C GLN A 162 -15.34 10.57 -4.93
N TYR A 163 -14.27 9.95 -4.51
CA TYR A 163 -14.06 9.56 -3.12
C TYR A 163 -13.14 10.53 -2.34
N TRP A 164 -12.61 11.52 -3.03
CA TRP A 164 -11.65 12.46 -2.42
C TRP A 164 -12.24 13.78 -2.00
#